data_1ae02d4b3d836c295786ba96f71ddbdc
#
_entry.id   1ae02d4b3d836c295786ba96f71ddbdc
#
_cell.length_a   1.000
_cell.length_b   1.000
_cell.length_c   1.000
_cell.angle_alpha   90.00
_cell.angle_beta   90.00
_cell.angle_gamma   90.00
#
_symmetry.space_group_name_H-M   'P 1'
#
loop_
_entity.id
_entity.type
_entity.pdbx_description
1 polymer ?
#
loop_
_entity_poly.entity_id
_entity_poly.type
_entity_poly.pdbx_seq_one_letter_code
_entity_poly.pdbx_strand_id
1 'polypeptide(L)'
;MSLEGKGESDQVKQFPYTVKDPLGLHARPAGLLVQTARGLDSTVAIIKGGTAVEATRIIALMTLGVRQGDQITVTVQGGDEERSRAVLERFFRENL
;
A
#
# COMPACT_ATOMS: atom_id res chain seq x y z
N MET A 1 16.65 -15.07 20.19
CA MET A 1 16.54 -14.80 19.89
C MET A 1 16.31 -14.11 19.49
N SER A 2 16.12 -14.17 19.36
CA SER A 2 15.90 -13.74 18.94
C SER A 2 15.91 -12.89 18.62
N LEU A 3 16.01 -12.87 18.72
CA LEU A 3 16.00 -12.14 18.39
C LEU A 3 16.19 -11.57 17.66
N GLU A 4 16.41 -11.79 17.70
CA GLU A 4 16.70 -11.42 16.88
C GLU A 4 16.08 -11.21 15.81
N GLY A 5 16.06 -12.01 15.68
CA GLY A 5 15.43 -11.87 14.51
C GLY A 5 14.43 -10.93 14.52
N LYS A 6 14.13 -10.67 15.41
CA LYS A 6 13.27 -9.70 15.49
C LYS A 6 13.45 -8.62 14.65
N GLY A 7 14.51 -8.43 14.31
CA GLY A 7 14.80 -7.29 13.51
C GLY A 7 14.02 -7.27 12.23
N GLU A 8 13.90 -8.41 11.60
CA GLU A 8 13.25 -8.38 10.33
C GLU A 8 11.81 -8.01 10.43
N SER A 9 11.11 -8.54 11.41
CA SER A 9 9.71 -8.22 11.53
C SER A 9 9.53 -6.73 11.77
N ASP A 10 10.52 -6.09 12.36
CA ASP A 10 10.45 -4.67 12.62
C ASP A 10 10.69 -3.84 11.37
N GLN A 11 11.12 -4.48 10.28
CA GLN A 11 11.43 -3.78 9.04
C GLN A 11 10.24 -3.66 8.11
N VAL A 12 9.09 -4.17 8.49
CA VAL A 12 7.91 -4.08 7.66
C VAL A 12 6.79 -3.43 8.44
N LYS A 13 6.29 -2.34 7.91
CA LYS A 13 5.12 -1.67 8.47
C LYS A 13 3.94 -1.97 7.59
N GLN A 14 2.77 -2.07 8.18
CA GLN A 14 1.58 -2.31 7.39
C GLN A 14 0.35 -1.74 8.09
N PHE A 15 -0.67 -1.46 7.30
CA PHE A 15 -1.95 -1.01 7.86
C PHE A 15 -3.08 -1.49 6.95
N PRO A 16 -4.25 -1.76 7.54
CA PRO A 16 -5.42 -2.09 6.73
C PRO A 16 -6.13 -0.81 6.29
N TYR A 17 -6.83 -0.91 5.18
CA TYR A 17 -7.66 0.20 4.74
C TYR A 17 -8.89 -0.35 4.02
N THR A 18 -10.06 0.20 4.34
CA THR A 18 -11.30 -0.14 3.66
C THR A 18 -11.60 0.94 2.64
N VAL A 19 -11.68 0.55 1.38
CA VAL A 19 -11.86 1.50 0.28
C VAL A 19 -13.26 2.08 0.32
N LYS A 20 -13.35 3.41 0.23
CA LYS A 20 -14.62 4.12 0.29
C LYS A 20 -15.04 4.71 -1.05
N ASP A 21 -14.09 4.87 -1.97
CA ASP A 21 -14.39 5.44 -3.28
C ASP A 21 -15.36 4.52 -4.02
N PRO A 22 -16.48 5.07 -4.54
CA PRO A 22 -17.47 4.24 -5.23
C PRO A 22 -16.92 3.46 -6.41
N LEU A 23 -15.86 3.96 -7.05
CA LEU A 23 -15.25 3.31 -8.19
C LEU A 23 -14.08 2.41 -7.80
N GLY A 24 -13.73 2.36 -6.51
CA GLY A 24 -12.61 1.54 -6.04
C GLY A 24 -11.27 2.07 -6.55
N LEU A 25 -10.33 1.16 -6.71
CA LEU A 25 -8.99 1.53 -7.17
C LEU A 25 -8.97 1.55 -8.70
N HIS A 26 -9.58 2.60 -9.27
CA HIS A 26 -9.66 2.77 -10.72
C HIS A 26 -8.46 3.59 -11.21
N ALA A 27 -8.45 3.92 -12.50
CA ALA A 27 -7.25 4.47 -13.16
C ALA A 27 -6.68 5.70 -12.48
N ARG A 28 -7.55 6.65 -12.08
CA ARG A 28 -7.06 7.90 -11.50
C ARG A 28 -6.35 7.70 -10.17
N PRO A 29 -6.98 7.09 -9.15
CA PRO A 29 -6.26 6.88 -7.90
C PRO A 29 -5.10 5.90 -8.05
N ALA A 30 -5.20 4.92 -8.96
CA ALA A 30 -4.08 4.01 -9.18
C ALA A 30 -2.87 4.76 -9.71
N GLY A 31 -3.08 5.68 -10.66
CA GLY A 31 -1.99 6.50 -11.17
C GLY A 31 -1.36 7.39 -10.11
N LEU A 32 -2.21 8.00 -9.27
CA LEU A 32 -1.71 8.84 -8.19
C LEU A 32 -0.94 8.02 -7.15
N LEU A 33 -1.42 6.80 -6.88
CA LEU A 33 -0.71 5.91 -5.95
C LEU A 33 0.66 5.55 -6.48
N VAL A 34 0.75 5.23 -7.78
CA VAL A 34 2.03 4.92 -8.40
C VAL A 34 3.00 6.09 -8.22
N GLN A 35 2.54 7.32 -8.48
CA GLN A 35 3.39 8.50 -8.34
C GLN A 35 3.83 8.69 -6.89
N THR A 36 2.91 8.51 -5.95
CA THR A 36 3.23 8.65 -4.53
C THR A 36 4.25 7.61 -4.11
N ALA A 37 4.05 6.36 -4.50
CA ALA A 37 4.96 5.28 -4.12
C ALA A 37 6.35 5.50 -4.72
N ARG A 38 6.43 6.01 -5.94
CA ARG A 38 7.72 6.27 -6.56
C ARG A 38 8.51 7.36 -5.85
N GLY A 39 7.82 8.25 -5.17
CA GLY A 39 8.50 9.31 -4.41
C GLY A 39 8.98 8.87 -3.05
N LEU A 40 8.71 7.65 -2.65
CA LEU A 40 9.12 7.15 -1.34
C LEU A 40 10.36 6.27 -1.50
N ASP A 41 11.14 6.17 -0.41
CA ASP A 41 12.32 5.32 -0.40
C ASP A 41 12.00 3.91 0.12
N SER A 42 10.72 3.60 0.24
CA SER A 42 10.26 2.29 0.69
C SER A 42 9.66 1.52 -0.48
N THR A 43 9.67 0.19 -0.37
CA THR A 43 8.91 -0.65 -1.28
C THR A 43 7.50 -0.78 -0.73
N VAL A 44 6.51 -0.43 -1.55
CA VAL A 44 5.11 -0.42 -1.14
C VAL A 44 4.34 -1.49 -1.90
N ALA A 45 3.55 -2.27 -1.19
CA ALA A 45 2.71 -3.29 -1.80
C ALA A 45 1.29 -3.16 -1.30
N ILE A 46 0.36 -3.54 -2.17
CA ILE A 46 -1.08 -3.57 -1.85
C ILE A 46 -1.50 -5.03 -1.90
N ILE A 47 -2.16 -5.48 -0.83
CA ILE A 47 -2.60 -6.86 -0.73
C ILE A 47 -4.11 -6.90 -0.64
N LYS A 48 -4.72 -7.68 -1.53
CA LYS A 48 -6.14 -7.97 -1.46
C LYS A 48 -6.30 -9.49 -1.50
N GLY A 49 -6.96 -10.04 -0.47
CA GLY A 49 -7.05 -11.48 -0.35
C GLY A 49 -5.65 -12.06 -0.24
N GLY A 50 -5.36 -13.04 -1.05
CA GLY A 50 -4.02 -13.63 -1.04
C GLY A 50 -3.07 -13.05 -2.08
N THR A 51 -3.44 -11.96 -2.75
CA THR A 51 -2.65 -11.41 -3.85
C THR A 51 -2.01 -10.10 -3.45
N ALA A 52 -0.70 -10.01 -3.64
CA ALA A 52 0.07 -8.79 -3.35
C ALA A 52 0.65 -8.25 -4.65
N VAL A 53 0.56 -6.93 -4.84
CA VAL A 53 1.16 -6.28 -6.00
C VAL A 53 1.92 -5.04 -5.53
N GLU A 54 2.98 -4.70 -6.25
CA GLU A 54 3.74 -3.50 -5.93
C GLU A 54 2.98 -2.25 -6.38
N ALA A 55 3.01 -1.23 -5.56
CA ALA A 55 2.25 -0.01 -5.81
C ALA A 55 2.83 0.84 -6.94
N THR A 56 3.96 0.46 -7.50
CA THR A 56 4.54 1.15 -8.66
C THR A 56 4.10 0.53 -9.98
N ARG A 57 3.25 -0.49 -9.96
CA ARG A 57 2.83 -1.22 -11.16
C ARG A 57 1.35 -0.97 -11.39
N ILE A 58 1.05 0.02 -12.23
CA ILE A 58 -0.32 0.49 -12.39
C ILE A 58 -1.26 -0.58 -12.93
N ILE A 59 -0.81 -1.37 -13.91
CA ILE A 59 -1.67 -2.40 -14.48
C ILE A 59 -1.98 -3.47 -13.44
N ALA A 60 -0.95 -3.87 -12.66
CA ALA A 60 -1.16 -4.86 -11.61
C ALA A 60 -2.14 -4.34 -10.56
N LEU A 61 -2.03 -3.06 -10.18
CA LEU A 61 -2.95 -2.46 -9.24
C LEU A 61 -4.39 -2.52 -9.74
N MET A 62 -4.60 -2.16 -10.99
CA MET A 62 -5.95 -2.16 -11.55
C MET A 62 -6.49 -3.57 -11.71
N THR A 63 -5.61 -4.51 -12.04
CA THR A 63 -6.01 -5.92 -12.20
C THR A 63 -6.37 -6.56 -10.87
N LEU A 64 -5.89 -6.00 -9.76
CA LEU A 64 -6.20 -6.53 -8.44
C LEU A 64 -7.69 -6.49 -8.13
N GLY A 65 -8.44 -5.60 -8.79
CA GLY A 65 -9.89 -5.58 -8.68
C GLY A 65 -10.41 -5.06 -7.36
N VAL A 66 -9.74 -4.06 -6.79
CA VAL A 66 -10.16 -3.47 -5.52
C VAL A 66 -11.40 -2.62 -5.75
N ARG A 67 -12.46 -2.90 -5.00
CA ARG A 67 -13.75 -2.22 -5.12
C ARG A 67 -14.11 -1.49 -3.85
N GLN A 68 -15.12 -0.63 -3.94
CA GLN A 68 -15.67 0.01 -2.75
C GLN A 68 -16.07 -1.07 -1.74
N GLY A 69 -15.69 -0.84 -0.50
CA GLY A 69 -15.98 -1.78 0.58
C GLY A 69 -14.94 -2.85 0.81
N ASP A 70 -14.04 -3.05 -0.15
CA ASP A 70 -12.98 -4.03 0.03
C ASP A 70 -11.97 -3.55 1.05
N GLN A 71 -11.49 -4.47 1.87
CA GLN A 71 -10.40 -4.20 2.78
C GLN A 71 -9.11 -4.68 2.14
N ILE A 72 -8.12 -3.79 2.10
CA ILE A 72 -6.79 -4.11 1.59
C ILE A 72 -5.79 -3.91 2.71
N THR A 73 -4.61 -4.48 2.53
CA THR A 73 -3.49 -4.24 3.43
C THR A 73 -2.40 -3.54 2.64
N VAL A 74 -1.91 -2.44 3.18
CA VAL A 74 -0.80 -1.70 2.58
C VAL A 74 0.45 -2.04 3.36
N THR A 75 1.49 -2.52 2.67
CA THR A 75 2.75 -2.84 3.33
C THR A 75 3.84 -1.90 2.86
N VAL A 76 4.74 -1.57 3.77
CA VAL A 76 5.83 -0.64 3.53
C VAL A 76 7.10 -1.29 4.07
N GLN A 77 8.13 -1.40 3.23
CA GLN A 77 9.35 -2.06 3.63
C GLN A 77 10.56 -1.26 3.15
N GLY A 78 11.50 -1.04 4.07
CA GLY A 78 12.75 -0.37 3.76
C GLY A 78 12.65 1.15 3.84
N GLY A 79 13.79 1.79 3.84
CA GLY A 79 13.85 3.24 3.93
C GLY A 79 13.24 3.77 5.22
N ASP A 80 12.67 4.95 5.12
CA ASP A 80 11.97 5.58 6.25
C ASP A 80 10.53 5.07 6.28
N GLU A 81 10.34 3.90 6.87
CA GLU A 81 9.06 3.21 6.84
C GLU A 81 7.97 3.99 7.56
N GLU A 82 8.32 4.63 8.66
CA GLU A 82 7.33 5.38 9.42
C GLU A 82 6.80 6.56 8.61
N ARG A 83 7.71 7.29 7.95
CA ARG A 83 7.31 8.39 7.10
C ARG A 83 6.49 7.90 5.92
N SER A 84 6.94 6.82 5.28
CA SER A 84 6.22 6.27 4.14
C SER A 84 4.83 5.81 4.52
N ARG A 85 4.69 5.16 5.69
CA ARG A 85 3.39 4.74 6.18
C ARG A 85 2.47 5.93 6.39
N ALA A 86 2.98 6.98 7.01
CA ALA A 86 2.17 8.17 7.26
C ALA A 86 1.71 8.82 5.96
N VAL A 87 2.60 8.92 4.97
CA VAL A 87 2.26 9.48 3.68
C VAL A 87 1.15 8.66 3.01
N LEU A 88 1.29 7.32 3.07
CA LEU A 88 0.33 6.44 2.41
C LEU A 88 -1.01 6.43 3.13
N GLU A 89 -1.03 6.45 4.47
CA GLU A 89 -2.29 6.52 5.19
C GLU A 89 -3.06 7.77 4.80
N ARG A 90 -2.38 8.88 4.70
CA ARG A 90 -3.00 10.12 4.29
C ARG A 90 -3.49 10.02 2.85
N PHE A 91 -2.66 9.45 1.97
CA PHE A 91 -3.04 9.29 0.57
C PHE A 91 -4.36 8.51 0.45
N PHE A 92 -4.45 7.39 1.15
CA PHE A 92 -5.66 6.57 1.04
C PHE A 92 -6.88 7.30 1.59
N ARG A 93 -6.73 7.99 2.72
CA ARG A 93 -7.86 8.75 3.27
C ARG A 93 -8.35 9.84 2.32
N GLU A 94 -7.45 10.46 1.59
CA GLU A 94 -7.80 11.57 0.72
C GLU A 94 -8.27 11.14 -0.66
N ASN A 95 -7.90 9.96 -1.12
CA ASN A 95 -8.15 9.55 -2.50
C ASN A 95 -8.98 8.28 -2.66
N LEU A 96 -9.11 7.51 -1.66
CA LEU A 96 -9.79 6.21 -1.73
C LEU A 96 -10.68 5.95 -0.53
#